data_2f8f76f855ca1512ff159aa7868d982e
#
_entry.id   2f8f76f855ca1512ff159aa7868d982e
#
_cell.length_a   1.000
_cell.length_b   1.000
_cell.length_c   1.000
_cell.angle_alpha   90.00
_cell.angle_beta   90.00
_cell.angle_gamma   90.00
#
_symmetry.space_group_name_H-M   'P 1'
#
loop_
_entity.id
_entity.type
_entity.pdbx_description
1 polymer ?
#
loop_
_entity_poly.entity_id
_entity_poly.type
_entity_poly.pdbx_seq_one_letter_code
_entity_poly.pdbx_strand_id
1 'polypeptide(L)'
;MSESDRQSVAFRSYVSAEDHGRANFYALISRLLVAPPDAALLSAIASSPPLSTDDDGAPLPLAWSKLIAASGVIDEDAAREEFDALFGGVGKSALNLHASHHLTGFMMEKPLADIRASLATLGLTRLASQSLVEDHLSGLCEVMRLLIVGSEAASFSPVNLQTQRQFFDASIAPWFEKCCSAILKYPLANYYRVVAELACEFLRVELESFTINATT
;
A
#
# COMPACT_ATOMS: atom_id res chain seq x y z
N MET A 1 51.33 8.47 -6.11
CA MET A 1 49.90 8.60 -6.42
C MET A 1 49.34 7.20 -6.43
N SER A 2 48.65 6.86 -5.38
CA SER A 2 48.27 5.48 -5.03
C SER A 2 47.02 5.05 -5.80
N GLU A 3 47.05 3.79 -6.23
CA GLU A 3 46.04 3.08 -7.02
C GLU A 3 44.73 2.76 -6.24
N SER A 4 44.55 3.39 -5.04
CA SER A 4 43.46 3.15 -4.12
C SER A 4 42.20 4.00 -4.36
N ASP A 5 42.15 4.89 -5.34
CA ASP A 5 41.09 5.90 -5.48
C ASP A 5 40.08 5.59 -6.60
N ARG A 6 40.00 4.34 -7.06
CA ARG A 6 39.15 3.98 -8.21
C ARG A 6 38.05 2.93 -7.92
N GLN A 7 37.57 2.77 -6.72
CA GLN A 7 36.48 1.81 -6.46
C GLN A 7 35.47 2.29 -5.44
N SER A 8 34.81 3.40 -5.70
CA SER A 8 33.48 3.64 -5.13
C SER A 8 32.54 4.21 -6.21
N VAL A 9 32.38 3.48 -7.30
CA VAL A 9 31.17 3.62 -8.11
C VAL A 9 30.06 2.97 -7.31
N ALA A 10 29.40 3.75 -6.46
CA ALA A 10 28.15 3.35 -5.86
C ALA A 10 27.21 2.96 -7.01
N PHE A 11 26.91 1.68 -7.16
CA PHE A 11 25.79 1.20 -7.95
C PHE A 11 24.53 1.87 -7.34
N ARG A 12 24.16 3.05 -7.85
CA ARG A 12 22.80 3.55 -7.69
C ARG A 12 21.95 2.50 -8.40
N SER A 13 21.25 1.68 -7.64
CA SER A 13 20.25 0.79 -8.21
C SER A 13 19.27 1.66 -8.99
N TYR A 14 19.29 1.54 -10.31
CA TYR A 14 18.36 2.27 -11.16
C TYR A 14 16.96 1.69 -10.92
N VAL A 15 16.11 2.48 -10.28
CA VAL A 15 14.71 2.10 -10.08
C VAL A 15 14.02 2.17 -11.44
N SER A 16 13.44 1.07 -11.89
CA SER A 16 12.78 0.98 -13.18
C SER A 16 11.50 1.82 -13.24
N ALA A 17 10.99 2.09 -14.46
CA ALA A 17 9.68 2.75 -14.60
C ALA A 17 8.55 1.89 -14.01
N GLU A 18 8.64 0.58 -14.11
CA GLU A 18 7.72 -0.37 -13.49
C GLU A 18 7.75 -0.27 -11.96
N ASP A 19 8.94 -0.24 -11.35
CA ASP A 19 9.08 -0.07 -9.91
C ASP A 19 8.51 1.26 -9.42
N HIS A 20 8.70 2.35 -10.18
CA HIS A 20 8.05 3.62 -9.88
C HIS A 20 6.51 3.51 -9.95
N GLY A 21 5.98 2.81 -10.95
CA GLY A 21 4.55 2.54 -11.06
C GLY A 21 4.01 1.78 -9.85
N ARG A 22 4.68 0.69 -9.46
CA ARG A 22 4.35 -0.11 -8.26
C ARG A 22 4.39 0.75 -6.99
N ALA A 23 5.47 1.51 -6.79
CA ALA A 23 5.64 2.38 -5.64
C ALA A 23 4.56 3.46 -5.55
N ASN A 24 4.11 4.01 -6.70
CA ASN A 24 3.03 5.00 -6.75
C ASN A 24 1.69 4.39 -6.33
N PHE A 25 1.36 3.16 -6.73
CA PHE A 25 0.16 2.48 -6.26
C PHE A 25 0.20 2.21 -4.76
N TYR A 26 1.33 1.74 -4.23
CA TYR A 26 1.50 1.58 -2.79
C TYR A 26 1.32 2.90 -2.03
N ALA A 27 1.91 4.00 -2.52
CA ALA A 27 1.77 5.33 -1.93
C ALA A 27 0.31 5.81 -1.94
N LEU A 28 -0.40 5.62 -3.06
CA LEU A 28 -1.80 6.00 -3.20
C LEU A 28 -2.70 5.22 -2.24
N ILE A 29 -2.57 3.90 -2.19
CA ILE A 29 -3.33 3.03 -1.28
C ILE A 29 -3.05 3.43 0.17
N SER A 30 -1.77 3.62 0.52
CA SER A 30 -1.37 4.10 1.85
C SER A 30 -2.07 5.41 2.19
N ARG A 31 -2.04 6.40 1.29
CA ARG A 31 -2.63 7.73 1.51
C ARG A 31 -4.14 7.69 1.68
N LEU A 32 -4.85 6.88 0.87
CA LEU A 32 -6.30 6.75 0.91
C LEU A 32 -6.80 6.00 2.16
N LEU A 33 -5.99 5.09 2.73
CA LEU A 33 -6.37 4.29 3.89
C LEU A 33 -5.89 4.87 5.24
N VAL A 34 -5.02 5.88 5.24
CA VAL A 34 -4.54 6.52 6.48
C VAL A 34 -5.39 7.73 6.87
N ALA A 35 -5.95 8.43 5.91
CA ALA A 35 -6.76 9.63 6.12
C ALA A 35 -7.71 9.86 4.93
N PRO A 36 -8.82 10.58 5.09
CA PRO A 36 -9.69 10.91 3.97
C PRO A 36 -8.92 11.72 2.91
N PRO A 37 -9.25 11.56 1.62
CA PRO A 37 -8.68 12.38 0.57
C PRO A 37 -9.17 13.82 0.68
N ASP A 38 -8.27 14.78 0.46
CA ASP A 38 -8.60 16.19 0.26
C ASP A 38 -8.96 16.48 -1.20
N ALA A 39 -9.47 17.68 -1.48
CA ALA A 39 -9.87 18.10 -2.82
C ALA A 39 -8.72 18.01 -3.83
N ALA A 40 -7.47 18.28 -3.39
CA ALA A 40 -6.29 18.23 -4.25
C ALA A 40 -6.00 16.78 -4.69
N LEU A 41 -6.05 15.82 -3.78
CA LEU A 41 -5.86 14.40 -4.08
C LEU A 41 -6.98 13.86 -4.98
N LEU A 42 -8.25 14.20 -4.68
CA LEU A 42 -9.39 13.81 -5.51
C LEU A 42 -9.23 14.34 -6.95
N SER A 43 -8.88 15.61 -7.11
CA SER A 43 -8.62 16.23 -8.42
C SER A 43 -7.44 15.59 -9.14
N ALA A 44 -6.36 15.26 -8.45
CA ALA A 44 -5.20 14.60 -9.03
C ALA A 44 -5.55 13.19 -9.54
N ILE A 45 -6.32 12.41 -8.78
CA ILE A 45 -6.79 11.08 -9.21
C ILE A 45 -7.74 11.22 -10.41
N ALA A 46 -8.72 12.13 -10.35
CA ALA A 46 -9.70 12.35 -11.41
C ALA A 46 -9.07 12.79 -12.75
N SER A 47 -7.93 13.49 -12.68
CA SER A 47 -7.19 13.97 -13.85
C SER A 47 -6.13 12.99 -14.35
N SER A 48 -5.97 11.85 -13.69
CA SER A 48 -4.97 10.85 -14.08
C SER A 48 -5.37 10.12 -15.36
N PRO A 49 -4.40 9.73 -16.21
CA PRO A 49 -4.69 8.94 -17.39
C PRO A 49 -5.12 7.51 -17.00
N PRO A 50 -5.91 6.83 -17.85
CA PRO A 50 -6.16 5.40 -17.69
C PRO A 50 -4.84 4.61 -17.80
N LEU A 51 -4.81 3.42 -17.19
CA LEU A 51 -3.68 2.51 -17.39
C LEU A 51 -3.73 1.93 -18.82
N SER A 52 -2.59 1.97 -19.50
CA SER A 52 -2.44 1.31 -20.80
C SER A 52 -2.37 -0.20 -20.60
N THR A 53 -3.16 -0.94 -21.35
CA THR A 53 -3.19 -2.40 -21.34
C THR A 53 -3.58 -2.91 -22.71
N ASP A 54 -3.04 -4.09 -23.08
CA ASP A 54 -3.46 -4.83 -24.28
C ASP A 54 -4.74 -5.66 -24.04
N ASP A 55 -5.18 -5.76 -22.76
CA ASP A 55 -6.41 -6.44 -22.36
C ASP A 55 -7.40 -5.44 -21.76
N ASP A 56 -8.42 -5.10 -22.53
CA ASP A 56 -9.50 -4.17 -22.14
C ASP A 56 -10.29 -4.68 -20.91
N GLY A 57 -10.19 -5.97 -20.59
CA GLY A 57 -10.88 -6.61 -19.47
C GLY A 57 -10.04 -6.78 -18.23
N ALA A 58 -8.76 -6.37 -18.23
CA ALA A 58 -7.86 -6.59 -17.10
C ALA A 58 -8.39 -5.90 -15.80
N PRO A 59 -8.45 -6.63 -14.67
CA PRO A 59 -9.12 -6.14 -13.46
C PRO A 59 -8.51 -4.85 -12.90
N LEU A 60 -7.18 -4.72 -12.85
CA LEU A 60 -6.52 -3.55 -12.28
C LEU A 60 -6.77 -2.27 -13.10
N PRO A 61 -6.62 -2.22 -14.44
CA PRO A 61 -7.02 -1.07 -15.27
C PRO A 61 -8.48 -0.67 -15.10
N LEU A 62 -9.37 -1.66 -15.00
CA LEU A 62 -10.80 -1.39 -14.78
C LEU A 62 -11.03 -0.76 -13.39
N ALA A 63 -10.42 -1.30 -12.33
CA ALA A 63 -10.52 -0.75 -10.97
C ALA A 63 -9.94 0.68 -10.90
N TRP A 64 -8.84 0.95 -11.61
CA TRP A 64 -8.26 2.28 -11.73
C TRP A 64 -9.21 3.27 -12.41
N SER A 65 -9.81 2.88 -13.53
CA SER A 65 -10.79 3.70 -14.24
C SER A 65 -12.02 4.03 -13.38
N LYS A 66 -12.48 3.08 -12.57
CA LYS A 66 -13.56 3.31 -11.59
C LYS A 66 -13.15 4.33 -10.53
N LEU A 67 -11.91 4.26 -10.01
CA LEU A 67 -11.43 5.22 -9.02
C LEU A 67 -11.31 6.62 -9.61
N ILE A 68 -10.80 6.77 -10.84
CA ILE A 68 -10.79 8.05 -11.58
C ILE A 68 -12.19 8.63 -11.64
N ALA A 69 -13.17 7.84 -12.11
CA ALA A 69 -14.56 8.29 -12.23
C ALA A 69 -15.19 8.67 -10.88
N ALA A 70 -14.99 7.85 -9.85
CA ALA A 70 -15.50 8.10 -8.51
C ALA A 70 -14.90 9.38 -7.89
N SER A 71 -13.58 9.59 -8.08
CA SER A 71 -12.89 10.78 -7.58
C SER A 71 -13.30 12.08 -8.30
N GLY A 72 -13.81 11.97 -9.53
CA GLY A 72 -14.34 13.12 -10.28
C GLY A 72 -15.73 13.58 -9.84
N VAL A 73 -16.46 12.80 -9.05
CA VAL A 73 -17.84 13.10 -8.65
C VAL A 73 -18.03 13.30 -7.14
N ILE A 74 -17.13 12.76 -6.31
CA ILE A 74 -17.19 12.92 -4.86
C ILE A 74 -16.50 14.23 -4.44
N ASP A 75 -17.03 14.91 -3.42
CA ASP A 75 -16.33 16.01 -2.76
C ASP A 75 -15.58 15.53 -1.49
N GLU A 76 -14.70 16.39 -0.96
CA GLU A 76 -13.86 16.04 0.19
C GLU A 76 -14.65 15.83 1.48
N ASP A 77 -15.79 16.52 1.66
CA ASP A 77 -16.60 16.40 2.86
C ASP A 77 -17.33 15.04 2.86
N ALA A 78 -17.93 14.66 1.74
CA ALA A 78 -18.56 13.35 1.59
C ALA A 78 -17.54 12.20 1.74
N ALA A 79 -16.33 12.35 1.18
CA ALA A 79 -15.27 11.38 1.34
C ALA A 79 -14.78 11.26 2.80
N ARG A 80 -14.74 12.39 3.53
CA ARG A 80 -14.39 12.44 4.96
C ARG A 80 -15.46 11.79 5.81
N GLU A 81 -16.74 12.11 5.58
CA GLU A 81 -17.85 11.50 6.29
C GLU A 81 -17.86 9.98 6.12
N GLU A 82 -17.64 9.50 4.90
CA GLU A 82 -17.55 8.06 4.64
C GLU A 82 -16.34 7.43 5.34
N PHE A 83 -15.16 8.06 5.26
CA PHE A 83 -13.95 7.58 5.95
C PHE A 83 -14.18 7.44 7.46
N ASP A 84 -14.74 8.48 8.07
CA ASP A 84 -15.00 8.50 9.51
C ASP A 84 -16.04 7.46 9.91
N ALA A 85 -17.07 7.24 9.10
CA ALA A 85 -18.09 6.21 9.33
C ALA A 85 -17.51 4.77 9.21
N LEU A 86 -16.55 4.55 8.33
CA LEU A 86 -15.97 3.22 8.10
C LEU A 86 -14.81 2.92 9.06
N PHE A 87 -13.87 3.85 9.21
CA PHE A 87 -12.58 3.63 9.85
C PHE A 87 -12.36 4.47 11.10
N GLY A 88 -13.14 5.54 11.26
CA GLY A 88 -13.14 6.40 12.44
C GLY A 88 -14.07 5.85 13.54
N GLY A 89 -14.26 6.66 14.54
CA GLY A 89 -15.23 6.41 15.60
C GLY A 89 -14.61 6.35 16.99
N VAL A 90 -15.35 6.87 17.96
CA VAL A 90 -15.00 6.77 19.38
C VAL A 90 -15.43 5.38 19.86
N GLY A 91 -14.45 4.47 20.00
CA GLY A 91 -14.65 3.12 20.53
C GLY A 91 -14.34 2.01 19.55
N LYS A 92 -15.22 1.66 18.62
CA LYS A 92 -14.99 0.63 17.60
C LYS A 92 -15.28 1.20 16.22
N SER A 93 -14.29 1.21 15.35
CA SER A 93 -14.50 1.43 13.92
C SER A 93 -15.40 0.32 13.35
N ALA A 94 -16.20 0.64 12.34
CA ALA A 94 -17.05 -0.32 11.67
C ALA A 94 -16.22 -1.38 10.93
N LEU A 95 -15.09 -0.96 10.38
CA LEU A 95 -14.12 -1.80 9.67
C LEU A 95 -12.72 -1.65 10.28
N ASN A 96 -11.91 -2.68 10.12
CA ASN A 96 -10.56 -2.71 10.66
C ASN A 96 -9.54 -2.93 9.54
N LEU A 97 -8.41 -2.22 9.59
CA LEU A 97 -7.35 -2.24 8.59
C LEU A 97 -6.04 -2.85 9.13
N HIS A 98 -6.10 -3.65 10.20
CA HIS A 98 -4.95 -4.22 10.88
C HIS A 98 -4.82 -5.73 10.67
N ALA A 99 -3.60 -6.20 10.40
CA ALA A 99 -3.30 -7.62 10.22
C ALA A 99 -3.73 -8.47 11.41
N SER A 100 -3.44 -8.01 12.65
CA SER A 100 -3.82 -8.72 13.87
C SER A 100 -5.31 -9.06 13.89
N HIS A 101 -6.16 -8.08 13.58
CA HIS A 101 -7.60 -8.29 13.56
C HIS A 101 -8.04 -9.35 12.53
N HIS A 102 -7.53 -9.26 11.29
CA HIS A 102 -7.94 -10.16 10.21
C HIS A 102 -7.41 -11.59 10.36
N LEU A 103 -6.29 -11.75 11.06
CA LEU A 103 -5.64 -13.05 11.26
C LEU A 103 -6.08 -13.75 12.55
N THR A 104 -6.36 -12.99 13.62
CA THR A 104 -6.65 -13.56 14.94
C THR A 104 -8.02 -13.19 15.50
N GLY A 105 -8.68 -12.16 14.95
CA GLY A 105 -9.91 -11.57 15.47
C GLY A 105 -9.69 -10.51 16.55
N PHE A 106 -8.45 -10.29 16.99
CA PHE A 106 -8.10 -9.33 18.04
C PHE A 106 -7.03 -8.34 17.56
N MET A 107 -6.93 -7.21 18.26
CA MET A 107 -5.91 -6.19 18.00
C MET A 107 -4.64 -6.48 18.81
N MET A 108 -3.48 -5.99 18.29
CA MET A 108 -2.18 -6.04 18.97
C MET A 108 -1.69 -7.47 19.33
N GLU A 109 -2.03 -8.42 18.49
CA GLU A 109 -1.66 -9.83 18.66
C GLU A 109 -0.33 -10.18 17.98
N LYS A 110 -0.01 -11.47 17.97
CA LYS A 110 1.23 -12.02 17.39
C LYS A 110 1.60 -11.45 16.02
N PRO A 111 0.68 -11.25 15.04
CA PRO A 111 1.02 -10.67 13.75
C PRO A 111 1.72 -9.31 13.85
N LEU A 112 1.34 -8.46 14.81
CA LEU A 112 2.02 -7.19 15.04
C LEU A 112 3.46 -7.41 15.52
N ALA A 113 3.70 -8.37 16.41
CA ALA A 113 5.04 -8.67 16.89
C ALA A 113 5.94 -9.20 15.76
N ASP A 114 5.39 -10.05 14.88
CA ASP A 114 6.10 -10.60 13.73
C ASP A 114 6.46 -9.48 12.72
N ILE A 115 5.54 -8.55 12.46
CA ILE A 115 5.78 -7.38 11.59
C ILE A 115 6.86 -6.49 12.19
N ARG A 116 6.84 -6.19 13.49
CA ARG A 116 7.88 -5.42 14.17
C ARG A 116 9.25 -6.07 14.06
N ALA A 117 9.33 -7.38 14.21
CA ALA A 117 10.57 -8.13 14.02
C ALA A 117 11.09 -8.02 12.57
N SER A 118 10.20 -8.13 11.58
CA SER A 118 10.55 -7.94 10.17
C SER A 118 11.05 -6.53 9.88
N LEU A 119 10.38 -5.49 10.40
CA LEU A 119 10.80 -4.10 10.26
C LEU A 119 12.19 -3.86 10.89
N ALA A 120 12.43 -4.39 12.10
CA ALA A 120 13.71 -4.28 12.77
C ALA A 120 14.84 -4.94 11.96
N THR A 121 14.58 -6.09 11.33
CA THR A 121 15.54 -6.77 10.44
C THR A 121 15.88 -5.91 9.22
N LEU A 122 14.93 -5.14 8.71
CA LEU A 122 15.11 -4.20 7.61
C LEU A 122 15.73 -2.86 8.05
N GLY A 123 15.99 -2.66 9.34
CA GLY A 123 16.47 -1.38 9.88
C GLY A 123 15.42 -0.28 9.89
N LEU A 124 14.14 -0.65 9.78
CA LEU A 124 13.02 0.28 9.78
C LEU A 124 12.37 0.34 11.16
N THR A 125 12.00 1.55 11.59
CA THR A 125 11.28 1.78 12.84
C THR A 125 10.17 2.80 12.60
N ARG A 126 9.05 2.64 13.32
CA ARG A 126 7.98 3.63 13.30
C ARG A 126 8.46 4.95 13.88
N LEU A 127 8.14 6.05 13.23
CA LEU A 127 8.38 7.38 13.79
C LEU A 127 7.52 7.59 15.03
N ALA A 128 8.11 8.17 16.08
CA ALA A 128 7.42 8.41 17.35
C ALA A 128 6.19 9.35 17.19
N SER A 129 6.20 10.21 16.17
CA SER A 129 5.07 11.11 15.83
C SER A 129 3.89 10.41 15.17
N GLN A 130 4.04 9.16 14.72
CA GLN A 130 2.96 8.40 14.08
C GLN A 130 2.15 7.64 15.14
N SER A 131 0.84 7.86 15.16
CA SER A 131 -0.07 7.12 16.03
C SER A 131 -0.48 5.75 15.48
N LEU A 132 -0.28 5.53 14.18
CA LEU A 132 -0.67 4.31 13.49
C LEU A 132 0.18 3.12 13.96
N VAL A 133 -0.48 2.00 14.26
CA VAL A 133 0.19 0.75 14.64
C VAL A 133 0.77 0.08 13.39
N GLU A 134 1.93 -0.57 13.53
CA GLU A 134 2.76 -1.05 12.41
C GLU A 134 2.06 -2.11 11.53
N ASP A 135 1.04 -2.79 12.02
CA ASP A 135 0.28 -3.80 11.28
C ASP A 135 -0.93 -3.25 10.50
N HIS A 136 -1.06 -1.92 10.41
CA HIS A 136 -2.09 -1.28 9.59
C HIS A 136 -1.73 -1.34 8.10
N LEU A 137 -2.70 -1.66 7.22
CA LEU A 137 -2.46 -1.84 5.77
C LEU A 137 -1.79 -0.63 5.12
N SER A 138 -2.19 0.59 5.48
CA SER A 138 -1.55 1.82 5.01
C SER A 138 -0.05 1.85 5.36
N GLY A 139 0.32 1.52 6.61
CA GLY A 139 1.71 1.47 7.04
C GLY A 139 2.52 0.42 6.27
N LEU A 140 1.94 -0.76 6.05
CA LEU A 140 2.60 -1.84 5.29
C LEU A 140 2.77 -1.47 3.81
N CYS A 141 1.81 -0.78 3.21
CA CYS A 141 1.96 -0.23 1.86
C CYS A 141 3.09 0.81 1.78
N GLU A 142 3.22 1.69 2.78
CA GLU A 142 4.33 2.64 2.83
C GLU A 142 5.69 1.93 2.99
N VAL A 143 5.75 0.86 3.77
CA VAL A 143 6.96 0.03 3.85
C VAL A 143 7.30 -0.58 2.50
N MET A 144 6.33 -1.18 1.79
CA MET A 144 6.56 -1.70 0.43
C MET A 144 7.09 -0.62 -0.51
N ARG A 145 6.51 0.58 -0.49
CA ARG A 145 7.01 1.72 -1.26
C ARG A 145 8.49 2.02 -0.94
N LEU A 146 8.84 2.07 0.35
CA LEU A 146 10.23 2.28 0.78
C LEU A 146 11.17 1.17 0.32
N LEU A 147 10.73 -0.08 0.38
CA LEU A 147 11.52 -1.23 -0.09
C LEU A 147 11.79 -1.15 -1.60
N ILE A 148 10.85 -0.63 -2.39
CA ILE A 148 10.96 -0.54 -3.85
C ILE A 148 11.85 0.63 -4.27
N VAL A 149 11.58 1.85 -3.78
CA VAL A 149 12.24 3.07 -4.28
C VAL A 149 13.23 3.69 -3.31
N GLY A 150 13.30 3.20 -2.07
CA GLY A 150 14.12 3.79 -1.02
C GLY A 150 13.56 5.13 -0.51
N SER A 151 14.38 5.81 0.28
CA SER A 151 14.11 7.16 0.80
C SER A 151 15.41 7.87 1.13
N GLU A 152 15.68 8.98 0.45
CA GLU A 152 16.84 9.84 0.78
C GLU A 152 16.71 10.43 2.19
N ALA A 153 15.51 10.87 2.56
CA ALA A 153 15.25 11.46 3.88
C ALA A 153 15.49 10.48 5.03
N ALA A 154 15.23 9.18 4.81
CA ALA A 154 15.49 8.12 5.77
C ALA A 154 16.86 7.46 5.59
N SER A 155 17.67 7.88 4.61
CA SER A 155 18.92 7.22 4.22
C SER A 155 18.73 5.72 3.96
N PHE A 156 17.58 5.34 3.40
CA PHE A 156 17.22 3.96 3.12
C PHE A 156 17.30 3.70 1.61
N SER A 157 18.07 2.70 1.23
CA SER A 157 18.23 2.29 -0.18
C SER A 157 17.19 1.26 -0.59
N PRO A 158 16.78 1.24 -1.88
CA PRO A 158 15.92 0.18 -2.40
C PRO A 158 16.51 -1.19 -2.12
N VAL A 159 15.66 -2.17 -1.85
CA VAL A 159 16.07 -3.56 -1.64
C VAL A 159 15.74 -4.42 -2.86
N ASN A 160 16.39 -5.58 -2.96
CA ASN A 160 16.13 -6.52 -4.06
C ASN A 160 14.69 -7.11 -3.99
N LEU A 161 14.23 -7.64 -5.11
CA LEU A 161 12.89 -8.19 -5.27
C LEU A 161 12.59 -9.34 -4.29
N GLN A 162 13.58 -10.15 -3.95
CA GLN A 162 13.41 -11.25 -2.99
C GLN A 162 13.06 -10.73 -1.59
N THR A 163 13.72 -9.67 -1.13
CA THR A 163 13.42 -9.03 0.16
C THR A 163 12.03 -8.39 0.15
N GLN A 164 11.66 -7.71 -0.95
CA GLN A 164 10.31 -7.16 -1.13
C GLN A 164 9.25 -8.27 -1.03
N ARG A 165 9.46 -9.37 -1.74
CA ARG A 165 8.59 -10.56 -1.72
C ARG A 165 8.47 -11.13 -0.30
N GLN A 166 9.58 -11.38 0.39
CA GLN A 166 9.55 -11.94 1.74
C GLN A 166 8.73 -11.09 2.70
N PHE A 167 8.86 -9.76 2.61
CA PHE A 167 8.06 -8.86 3.43
C PHE A 167 6.58 -8.91 3.04
N PHE A 168 6.26 -8.86 1.74
CA PHE A 168 4.89 -8.93 1.25
C PHE A 168 4.20 -10.24 1.66
N ASP A 169 4.85 -11.39 1.42
CA ASP A 169 4.32 -12.72 1.74
C ASP A 169 4.06 -12.90 3.24
N ALA A 170 4.92 -12.34 4.09
CA ALA A 170 4.77 -12.45 5.54
C ALA A 170 3.76 -11.45 6.12
N SER A 171 3.67 -10.22 5.57
CA SER A 171 3.01 -9.10 6.25
C SER A 171 1.70 -8.66 5.60
N ILE A 172 1.49 -8.91 4.29
CA ILE A 172 0.32 -8.43 3.53
C ILE A 172 -0.49 -9.60 2.96
N ALA A 173 0.15 -10.51 2.23
CA ALA A 173 -0.51 -11.59 1.49
C ALA A 173 -1.50 -12.42 2.33
N PRO A 174 -1.23 -12.78 3.61
CA PRO A 174 -2.12 -13.66 4.35
C PRO A 174 -3.51 -13.11 4.66
N TRP A 175 -3.73 -11.78 4.50
CA TRP A 175 -4.94 -11.16 5.02
C TRP A 175 -5.53 -10.02 4.18
N PHE A 176 -4.80 -9.46 3.20
CA PHE A 176 -5.31 -8.31 2.44
C PHE A 176 -6.65 -8.57 1.77
N GLU A 177 -6.89 -9.78 1.25
CA GLU A 177 -8.16 -10.13 0.62
C GLU A 177 -9.33 -10.12 1.61
N LYS A 178 -9.11 -10.56 2.85
CA LYS A 178 -10.13 -10.50 3.91
C LYS A 178 -10.45 -9.05 4.24
N CYS A 179 -9.43 -8.21 4.32
CA CYS A 179 -9.57 -6.78 4.58
C CYS A 179 -10.37 -6.09 3.47
N CYS A 180 -9.95 -6.25 2.21
CA CYS A 180 -10.66 -5.69 1.06
C CYS A 180 -12.10 -6.21 0.98
N SER A 181 -12.32 -7.51 1.16
CA SER A 181 -13.66 -8.11 1.16
C SER A 181 -14.58 -7.54 2.25
N ALA A 182 -14.04 -7.20 3.42
CA ALA A 182 -14.82 -6.56 4.48
C ALA A 182 -15.34 -5.17 4.04
N ILE A 183 -14.49 -4.38 3.38
CA ILE A 183 -14.89 -3.06 2.86
C ILE A 183 -15.89 -3.22 1.70
N LEU A 184 -15.58 -4.10 0.73
CA LEU A 184 -16.43 -4.33 -0.46
C LEU A 184 -17.86 -4.74 -0.09
N LYS A 185 -18.04 -5.49 0.99
CA LYS A 185 -19.35 -5.99 1.47
C LYS A 185 -20.05 -5.03 2.43
N TYR A 186 -19.38 -3.97 2.88
CA TYR A 186 -19.97 -3.08 3.87
C TYR A 186 -21.02 -2.17 3.20
N PRO A 187 -22.26 -2.10 3.72
CA PRO A 187 -23.35 -1.42 3.04
C PRO A 187 -23.14 0.08 2.84
N LEU A 188 -22.42 0.74 3.75
CA LEU A 188 -22.15 2.18 3.70
C LEU A 188 -20.90 2.54 2.89
N ALA A 189 -20.13 1.57 2.41
CA ALA A 189 -18.98 1.84 1.57
C ALA A 189 -19.45 2.17 0.13
N ASN A 190 -19.11 3.36 -0.33
CA ASN A 190 -19.35 3.85 -1.70
C ASN A 190 -18.03 4.17 -2.38
N TYR A 191 -17.39 5.28 -2.03
CA TYR A 191 -16.07 5.65 -2.54
C TYR A 191 -15.01 4.64 -2.07
N TYR A 192 -15.02 4.28 -0.79
CA TYR A 192 -14.08 3.31 -0.24
C TYR A 192 -14.31 1.88 -0.74
N ARG A 193 -15.46 1.56 -1.30
CA ARG A 193 -15.65 0.31 -2.06
C ARG A 193 -14.77 0.29 -3.30
N VAL A 194 -14.70 1.41 -4.02
CA VAL A 194 -13.87 1.55 -5.23
C VAL A 194 -12.38 1.57 -4.85
N VAL A 195 -12.02 2.24 -3.76
CA VAL A 195 -10.65 2.20 -3.20
C VAL A 195 -10.25 0.77 -2.85
N ALA A 196 -11.13 0.01 -2.19
CA ALA A 196 -10.86 -1.38 -1.82
C ALA A 196 -10.76 -2.31 -3.04
N GLU A 197 -11.55 -2.07 -4.09
CA GLU A 197 -11.44 -2.80 -5.36
C GLU A 197 -10.06 -2.59 -5.98
N LEU A 198 -9.62 -1.32 -6.10
CA LEU A 198 -8.28 -1.01 -6.60
C LEU A 198 -7.18 -1.66 -5.76
N ALA A 199 -7.24 -1.51 -4.44
CA ALA A 199 -6.25 -2.09 -3.53
C ALA A 199 -6.18 -3.61 -3.66
N CYS A 200 -7.32 -4.28 -3.76
CA CYS A 200 -7.39 -5.73 -3.92
C CYS A 200 -6.76 -6.19 -5.24
N GLU A 201 -7.12 -5.56 -6.35
CA GLU A 201 -6.61 -5.95 -7.66
C GLU A 201 -5.11 -5.65 -7.80
N PHE A 202 -4.64 -4.51 -7.29
CA PHE A 202 -3.21 -4.19 -7.27
C PHE A 202 -2.41 -5.20 -6.43
N LEU A 203 -2.86 -5.51 -5.22
CA LEU A 203 -2.16 -6.46 -4.33
C LEU A 203 -2.19 -7.90 -4.88
N ARG A 204 -3.21 -8.28 -5.66
CA ARG A 204 -3.24 -9.55 -6.40
C ARG A 204 -2.19 -9.60 -7.51
N VAL A 205 -2.06 -8.53 -8.28
CA VAL A 205 -1.01 -8.42 -9.31
C VAL A 205 0.37 -8.53 -8.67
N GLU A 206 0.61 -7.88 -7.54
CA GLU A 206 1.87 -8.00 -6.79
C GLU A 206 2.13 -9.46 -6.34
N LEU A 207 1.12 -10.12 -5.77
CA LEU A 207 1.21 -11.51 -5.34
C LEU A 207 1.56 -12.46 -6.50
N GLU A 208 0.89 -12.30 -7.64
CA GLU A 208 1.15 -13.08 -8.86
C GLU A 208 2.55 -12.82 -9.40
N SER A 209 2.96 -11.56 -9.50
CA SER A 209 4.28 -11.15 -9.95
C SER A 209 5.40 -11.76 -9.08
N PHE A 210 5.24 -11.75 -7.76
CA PHE A 210 6.18 -12.38 -6.84
C PHE A 210 6.22 -13.91 -6.99
N THR A 211 5.12 -14.52 -7.37
CA THR A 211 5.05 -15.98 -7.58
C THR A 211 5.78 -16.41 -8.86
N ILE A 212 5.59 -15.69 -9.96
CA ILE A 212 6.23 -15.97 -11.26
C ILE A 212 7.75 -15.85 -11.14
N ASN A 213 8.25 -14.77 -10.53
CA ASN A 213 9.67 -14.50 -10.37
C ASN A 213 10.38 -15.47 -9.39
N ALA A 214 9.65 -16.33 -8.68
CA ALA A 214 10.22 -17.36 -7.81
C ALA A 214 10.59 -18.65 -8.56
N THR A 215 10.08 -18.83 -9.76
CA THR A 215 10.19 -20.08 -10.53
C THR A 215 11.27 -19.98 -11.60
N THR A 216 11.91 -18.82 -11.73
CA THR A 216 13.02 -18.53 -12.66
C THR A 216 14.33 -18.44 -11.92
#